data_568c1db2440258a1b2f77ee1f8cad8ad
#
_entry.id   568c1db2440258a1b2f77ee1f8cad8ad
#
_cell.length_a   1.000
_cell.length_b   1.000
_cell.length_c   1.000
_cell.angle_alpha   90.00
_cell.angle_beta   90.00
_cell.angle_gamma   90.00
#
_symmetry.space_group_name_H-M   'P 1'
#
loop_
_entity.id
_entity.type
_entity.pdbx_description
1 polymer ?
#
loop_
_entity_poly.entity_id
_entity_poly.type
_entity_poly.pdbx_seq_one_letter_code
_entity_poly.pdbx_strand_id
1 'polypeptide(L)'
;MKQIKIFIKYSLFIYTCIFLTYWLFVRPEYLQWGATNAEIAMRLPEDELPSSSRIVSTRGITIQASIENVWPWIAQTGQNRGGFNSYYWLENLFGARMVNADKIHPDWQDPIPGDTVYLGKNQPYLLVSQVEGNEYYSLSGWMFCLRPADSGSTRLVIRYPSMKVKQSTLMSIYYYGLFEPLHFIMEAGMMMGIKQRAEKIVNH
;
A
#
# COMPACT_ATOMS: atom_id res chain seq x y z
N MET A 1 -5.88 37.00 -31.73
CA MET A 1 -6.95 36.60 -30.82
C MET A 1 -7.64 35.28 -31.20
N LYS A 2 -8.04 35.04 -32.44
CA LYS A 2 -8.71 33.80 -32.91
C LYS A 2 -7.85 32.55 -32.70
N GLN A 3 -6.56 32.58 -33.04
CA GLN A 3 -5.62 31.45 -32.88
C GLN A 3 -5.41 31.07 -31.40
N ILE A 4 -5.33 32.06 -30.49
CA ILE A 4 -5.18 31.83 -29.06
C ILE A 4 -6.41 31.11 -28.49
N LYS A 5 -7.62 31.53 -28.89
CA LYS A 5 -8.87 30.87 -28.47
C LYS A 5 -8.95 29.43 -28.95
N ILE A 6 -8.48 29.15 -30.17
CA ILE A 6 -8.41 27.82 -30.74
C ILE A 6 -7.42 26.97 -29.94
N PHE A 7 -6.23 27.47 -29.68
CA PHE A 7 -5.21 26.78 -28.87
C PHE A 7 -5.72 26.44 -27.47
N ILE A 8 -6.33 27.40 -26.76
CA ILE A 8 -6.91 27.18 -25.44
C ILE A 8 -8.01 26.08 -25.48
N LYS A 9 -8.87 26.10 -26.52
CA LYS A 9 -9.93 25.09 -26.67
C LYS A 9 -9.35 23.67 -26.83
N TYR A 10 -8.35 23.51 -27.67
CA TYR A 10 -7.70 22.21 -27.85
C TYR A 10 -6.93 21.76 -26.62
N SER A 11 -6.20 22.65 -25.95
CA SER A 11 -5.52 22.35 -24.71
C SER A 11 -6.51 21.90 -23.64
N LEU A 12 -7.61 22.62 -23.44
CA LEU A 12 -8.66 22.25 -22.49
C LEU A 12 -9.26 20.87 -22.83
N PHE A 13 -9.53 20.61 -24.09
CA PHE A 13 -10.03 19.31 -24.54
C PHE A 13 -9.05 18.18 -24.22
N ILE A 14 -7.77 18.36 -24.53
CA ILE A 14 -6.72 17.36 -24.25
C ILE A 14 -6.61 17.11 -22.73
N TYR A 15 -6.57 18.16 -21.91
CA TYR A 15 -6.51 18.00 -20.45
C TYR A 15 -7.76 17.29 -19.91
N THR A 16 -8.94 17.58 -20.45
CA THR A 16 -10.17 16.89 -20.07
C THR A 16 -10.09 15.40 -20.41
N CYS A 17 -9.61 15.07 -21.62
CA CYS A 17 -9.43 13.67 -22.02
C CYS A 17 -8.42 12.93 -21.12
N ILE A 18 -7.28 13.54 -20.81
CA ILE A 18 -6.28 12.98 -19.89
C ILE A 18 -6.88 12.74 -18.51
N PHE A 19 -7.59 13.74 -17.96
CA PHE A 19 -8.25 13.64 -16.66
C PHE A 19 -9.30 12.52 -16.63
N LEU A 20 -10.15 12.43 -17.65
CA LEU A 20 -11.16 11.39 -17.75
C LEU A 20 -10.51 10.00 -17.89
N THR A 21 -9.49 9.87 -18.74
CA THR A 21 -8.74 8.61 -18.90
C THR A 21 -8.13 8.16 -17.56
N TYR A 22 -7.45 9.08 -16.86
CA TYR A 22 -6.89 8.78 -15.55
C TYR A 22 -7.97 8.32 -14.57
N TRP A 23 -9.06 9.09 -14.46
CA TRP A 23 -10.09 8.86 -13.45
C TRP A 23 -10.93 7.61 -13.69
N LEU A 24 -11.23 7.31 -14.97
CA LEU A 24 -12.12 6.20 -15.34
C LEU A 24 -11.37 4.87 -15.56
N PHE A 25 -10.11 4.94 -15.95
CA PHE A 25 -9.38 3.73 -16.35
C PHE A 25 -8.13 3.49 -15.49
N VAL A 26 -7.27 4.50 -15.30
CA VAL A 26 -5.99 4.28 -14.61
C VAL A 26 -6.19 4.14 -13.11
N ARG A 27 -6.99 5.04 -12.51
CA ARG A 27 -7.19 5.06 -11.06
C ARG A 27 -7.88 3.80 -10.53
N PRO A 28 -8.97 3.26 -11.11
CA PRO A 28 -9.57 2.01 -10.65
C PRO A 28 -8.59 0.83 -10.68
N GLU A 29 -7.77 0.73 -11.72
CA GLU A 29 -6.79 -0.35 -11.86
C GLU A 29 -5.77 -0.37 -10.73
N TYR A 30 -5.17 0.77 -10.38
CA TYR A 30 -4.19 0.76 -9.29
C TYR A 30 -4.82 0.69 -7.90
N LEU A 31 -6.09 1.06 -7.73
CA LEU A 31 -6.80 0.85 -6.46
C LEU A 31 -7.07 -0.63 -6.19
N GLN A 32 -7.20 -1.43 -7.24
CA GLN A 32 -7.53 -2.86 -7.17
C GLN A 32 -6.44 -3.75 -7.76
N TRP A 33 -5.23 -3.22 -7.89
CA TRP A 33 -4.13 -3.89 -8.56
C TRP A 33 -3.91 -5.31 -8.06
N GLY A 34 -4.07 -6.28 -8.98
CA GLY A 34 -3.88 -7.69 -8.73
C GLY A 34 -4.87 -8.35 -7.77
N ALA A 35 -5.85 -7.63 -7.22
CA ALA A 35 -6.89 -8.19 -6.39
C ALA A 35 -8.01 -8.83 -7.22
N THR A 36 -8.58 -9.92 -6.73
CA THR A 36 -9.78 -10.54 -7.31
C THR A 36 -11.04 -9.84 -6.79
N ASN A 37 -12.17 -10.01 -7.51
CA ASN A 37 -13.47 -9.50 -7.05
C ASN A 37 -13.88 -10.06 -5.68
N ALA A 38 -13.52 -11.31 -5.39
CA ALA A 38 -13.76 -11.94 -4.09
C ALA A 38 -12.97 -11.26 -2.97
N GLU A 39 -11.71 -10.90 -3.22
CA GLU A 39 -10.86 -10.19 -2.24
C GLU A 39 -11.31 -8.75 -2.02
N ILE A 40 -11.80 -8.08 -3.07
CA ILE A 40 -12.37 -6.73 -2.97
C ILE A 40 -13.64 -6.76 -2.10
N ALA A 41 -14.48 -7.77 -2.25
CA ALA A 41 -15.75 -7.95 -1.52
C ALA A 41 -15.56 -8.60 -0.14
N MET A 42 -14.39 -9.15 0.16
CA MET A 42 -14.10 -9.83 1.41
C MET A 42 -14.21 -8.87 2.61
N ARG A 43 -14.84 -9.30 3.69
CA ARG A 43 -14.83 -8.56 4.95
C ARG A 43 -13.54 -8.81 5.70
N LEU A 44 -12.90 -7.73 6.15
CA LEU A 44 -11.73 -7.74 7.01
C LEU A 44 -12.08 -7.14 8.38
N PRO A 45 -11.35 -7.49 9.45
CA PRO A 45 -11.67 -7.08 10.81
C PRO A 45 -11.86 -5.57 11.00
N GLU A 46 -11.15 -4.73 10.25
CA GLU A 46 -11.24 -3.27 10.37
C GLU A 46 -12.24 -2.60 9.39
N ASP A 47 -12.93 -3.36 8.57
CA ASP A 47 -13.95 -2.81 7.66
C ASP A 47 -15.19 -2.29 8.41
N GLU A 48 -15.39 -2.69 9.67
CA GLU A 48 -16.50 -2.29 10.52
C GLU A 48 -16.38 -0.86 11.10
N LEU A 49 -15.23 -0.23 10.93
CA LEU A 49 -15.07 1.18 11.33
C LEU A 49 -16.02 2.07 10.50
N PRO A 50 -16.75 3.03 11.12
CA PRO A 50 -17.75 3.85 10.43
C PRO A 50 -17.12 4.59 9.25
N SER A 51 -17.41 4.12 8.04
CA SER A 51 -16.64 4.46 6.86
C SER A 51 -17.45 4.90 5.64
N SER A 52 -18.63 5.51 5.82
CA SER A 52 -19.39 6.09 4.69
C SER A 52 -18.61 7.13 3.86
N SER A 53 -17.39 7.44 4.28
CA SER A 53 -16.52 8.44 3.67
C SER A 53 -15.16 7.91 3.16
N ARG A 54 -14.89 6.61 3.22
CA ARG A 54 -13.58 6.07 2.81
C ARG A 54 -13.61 5.49 1.40
N ILE A 55 -12.61 5.86 0.61
CA ILE A 55 -12.25 5.12 -0.60
C ILE A 55 -11.30 4.02 -0.12
N VAL A 56 -11.57 2.79 -0.50
CA VAL A 56 -10.76 1.65 -0.09
C VAL A 56 -9.98 1.16 -1.30
N SER A 57 -8.67 1.05 -1.18
CA SER A 57 -7.88 0.25 -2.12
C SER A 57 -7.74 -1.17 -1.58
N THR A 58 -7.83 -2.16 -2.47
CA THR A 58 -7.56 -3.57 -2.17
C THR A 58 -6.61 -4.09 -3.23
N ARG A 59 -5.43 -4.51 -2.83
CA ARG A 59 -4.38 -4.99 -3.74
C ARG A 59 -3.95 -6.38 -3.34
N GLY A 60 -3.55 -7.21 -4.30
CA GLY A 60 -3.18 -8.59 -4.00
C GLY A 60 -2.10 -9.14 -4.91
N ILE A 61 -1.19 -9.95 -4.35
CA ILE A 61 -0.20 -10.71 -5.10
C ILE A 61 -0.10 -12.14 -4.56
N THR A 62 0.34 -13.06 -5.42
CA THR A 62 0.69 -14.41 -5.01
C THR A 62 2.22 -14.50 -4.83
N ILE A 63 2.63 -15.07 -3.71
CA ILE A 63 4.02 -15.27 -3.30
C ILE A 63 4.28 -16.77 -3.27
N GLN A 64 5.31 -17.24 -3.98
CA GLN A 64 5.68 -18.65 -4.07
C GLN A 64 6.49 -19.08 -2.84
N ALA A 65 5.92 -18.88 -1.67
CA ALA A 65 6.46 -19.23 -0.37
C ALA A 65 5.32 -19.48 0.61
N SER A 66 5.54 -20.30 1.63
CA SER A 66 4.55 -20.56 2.68
C SER A 66 4.30 -19.31 3.53
N ILE A 67 3.20 -19.27 4.24
CA ILE A 67 2.83 -18.15 5.11
C ILE A 67 3.92 -17.89 6.16
N GLU A 68 4.50 -18.94 6.71
CA GLU A 68 5.57 -18.88 7.72
C GLU A 68 6.84 -18.19 7.18
N ASN A 69 7.06 -18.25 5.86
CA ASN A 69 8.19 -17.58 5.20
C ASN A 69 7.84 -16.14 4.77
N VAL A 70 6.56 -15.80 4.63
CA VAL A 70 6.09 -14.46 4.26
C VAL A 70 5.87 -13.58 5.49
N TRP A 71 5.24 -14.13 6.53
CA TRP A 71 4.86 -13.41 7.75
C TRP A 71 6.01 -12.61 8.39
N PRO A 72 7.22 -13.17 8.56
CA PRO A 72 8.31 -12.46 9.22
C PRO A 72 8.69 -11.14 8.55
N TRP A 73 8.53 -11.02 7.25
CA TRP A 73 8.80 -9.79 6.51
C TRP A 73 7.74 -8.72 6.74
N ILE A 74 6.51 -9.12 7.05
CA ILE A 74 5.41 -8.22 7.43
C ILE A 74 5.56 -7.78 8.88
N ALA A 75 5.81 -8.72 9.80
CA ALA A 75 5.94 -8.47 11.23
C ALA A 75 7.03 -7.44 11.56
N GLN A 76 8.14 -7.46 10.82
CA GLN A 76 9.27 -6.54 11.03
C GLN A 76 9.14 -5.21 10.27
N THR A 77 7.96 -4.87 9.71
CA THR A 77 7.75 -3.62 8.97
C THR A 77 7.92 -2.40 9.87
N GLY A 78 8.58 -1.34 9.36
CA GLY A 78 8.76 -0.07 10.04
C GLY A 78 10.18 0.51 9.93
N GLN A 79 10.30 1.85 9.94
CA GLN A 79 11.60 2.53 9.82
C GLN A 79 12.55 2.19 10.98
N ASN A 80 12.01 1.99 12.16
CA ASN A 80 12.75 1.58 13.37
C ASN A 80 13.00 0.07 13.46
N ARG A 81 12.61 -0.69 12.45
CA ARG A 81 12.71 -2.15 12.33
C ARG A 81 13.30 -2.52 10.96
N GLY A 82 12.65 -3.44 10.24
CA GLY A 82 13.10 -3.96 8.95
C GLY A 82 12.83 -3.08 7.72
N GLY A 83 12.39 -1.86 7.88
CA GLY A 83 11.94 -1.01 6.76
C GLY A 83 10.58 -1.43 6.20
N PHE A 84 10.23 -0.90 5.03
CA PHE A 84 8.96 -1.25 4.36
C PHE A 84 9.15 -2.21 3.17
N ASN A 85 10.33 -2.76 2.98
CA ASN A 85 10.66 -3.63 1.84
C ASN A 85 10.42 -2.95 0.47
N SER A 86 10.25 -1.64 0.43
CA SER A 86 9.90 -0.83 -0.73
C SER A 86 11.13 -0.11 -1.32
N TYR A 87 10.89 0.93 -2.09
CA TYR A 87 11.91 1.75 -2.72
C TYR A 87 12.53 2.74 -1.70
N TYR A 88 13.41 2.24 -0.81
CA TYR A 88 14.03 3.05 0.25
C TYR A 88 14.70 4.33 -0.25
N TRP A 89 15.22 4.35 -1.49
CA TRP A 89 15.80 5.54 -2.09
C TRP A 89 14.75 6.65 -2.31
N LEU A 90 13.52 6.27 -2.68
CA LEU A 90 12.42 7.22 -2.87
C LEU A 90 11.92 7.74 -1.51
N GLU A 91 11.78 6.88 -0.52
CA GLU A 91 11.45 7.26 0.86
C GLU A 91 12.49 8.22 1.43
N ASN A 92 13.77 7.97 1.16
CA ASN A 92 14.88 8.78 1.63
C ASN A 92 14.97 10.14 0.93
N LEU A 93 14.45 10.28 -0.28
CA LEU A 93 14.30 11.57 -0.94
C LEU A 93 13.39 12.52 -0.14
N PHE A 94 12.42 11.96 0.60
CA PHE A 94 11.55 12.70 1.53
C PHE A 94 12.07 12.69 2.98
N GLY A 95 13.32 12.31 3.21
CA GLY A 95 13.97 12.39 4.51
C GLY A 95 13.60 11.25 5.48
N ALA A 96 13.01 10.16 5.02
CA ALA A 96 12.58 9.06 5.86
C ALA A 96 13.74 8.33 6.56
N ARG A 97 14.95 8.36 6.01
CA ARG A 97 16.13 7.60 6.47
C ARG A 97 15.82 6.11 6.61
N MET A 98 15.13 5.59 5.61
CA MET A 98 14.72 4.19 5.55
C MET A 98 15.89 3.30 5.17
N VAL A 99 15.95 2.13 5.80
CA VAL A 99 16.84 1.04 5.43
C VAL A 99 16.01 -0.24 5.44
N ASN A 100 15.99 -0.97 4.33
CA ASN A 100 15.33 -2.26 4.28
C ASN A 100 16.26 -3.35 4.79
N ALA A 101 15.78 -4.18 5.71
CA ALA A 101 16.50 -5.34 6.18
C ALA A 101 16.64 -6.39 5.06
N ASP A 102 17.76 -7.07 5.03
CA ASP A 102 18.06 -8.20 4.13
C ASP A 102 17.87 -9.58 4.79
N LYS A 103 17.56 -9.58 6.09
CA LYS A 103 17.32 -10.77 6.90
C LYS A 103 16.21 -10.55 7.91
N ILE A 104 15.67 -11.66 8.42
CA ILE A 104 14.69 -11.66 9.51
C ILE A 104 15.45 -11.46 10.83
N HIS A 105 14.94 -10.53 11.65
CA HIS A 105 15.45 -10.23 12.98
C HIS A 105 14.50 -10.81 14.02
N PRO A 106 14.97 -11.70 14.92
CA PRO A 106 14.10 -12.33 15.93
C PRO A 106 13.37 -11.34 16.82
N ASP A 107 14.00 -10.23 17.21
CA ASP A 107 13.45 -9.23 18.12
C ASP A 107 12.24 -8.45 17.54
N TRP A 108 11.94 -8.61 16.26
CA TRP A 108 10.87 -7.87 15.58
C TRP A 108 9.71 -8.77 15.12
N GLN A 109 9.65 -10.02 15.62
CA GLN A 109 8.71 -11.02 15.10
C GLN A 109 7.38 -11.07 15.84
N ASP A 110 7.31 -10.50 17.05
CA ASP A 110 6.14 -10.54 17.92
C ASP A 110 5.52 -9.15 18.11
N PRO A 111 4.99 -8.52 17.01
CA PRO A 111 4.29 -7.25 17.14
C PRO A 111 3.01 -7.44 17.97
N ILE A 112 2.71 -6.48 18.85
CA ILE A 112 1.49 -6.47 19.65
C ILE A 112 0.65 -5.21 19.39
N PRO A 113 -0.68 -5.25 19.58
CA PRO A 113 -1.51 -4.07 19.51
C PRO A 113 -1.00 -2.94 20.42
N GLY A 114 -0.90 -1.73 19.89
CA GLY A 114 -0.32 -0.57 20.56
C GLY A 114 1.14 -0.29 20.21
N ASP A 115 1.86 -1.23 19.59
CA ASP A 115 3.21 -1.00 19.11
C ASP A 115 3.24 0.15 18.07
N THR A 116 4.33 0.91 18.11
CA THR A 116 4.55 2.03 17.19
C THR A 116 5.41 1.60 16.00
N VAL A 117 4.92 1.88 14.80
CA VAL A 117 5.61 1.67 13.52
C VAL A 117 5.86 3.02 12.86
N TYR A 118 7.14 3.42 12.77
CA TYR A 118 7.50 4.71 12.19
C TYR A 118 7.54 4.64 10.66
N LEU A 119 6.94 5.62 10.00
CA LEU A 119 6.97 5.76 8.53
C LEU A 119 8.30 6.35 8.03
N GLY A 120 9.08 6.95 8.91
CA GLY A 120 10.39 7.52 8.62
C GLY A 120 10.95 8.22 9.84
N LYS A 121 12.24 8.57 9.80
CA LYS A 121 12.86 9.34 10.89
C LYS A 121 12.20 10.72 10.98
N ASN A 122 11.67 11.07 12.15
CA ASN A 122 10.91 12.31 12.40
C ASN A 122 9.62 12.43 11.55
N GLN A 123 9.12 11.31 11.01
CA GLN A 123 7.87 11.21 10.28
C GLN A 123 6.75 10.74 11.20
N PRO A 124 5.47 10.85 10.79
CA PRO A 124 4.37 10.25 11.51
C PRO A 124 4.59 8.76 11.75
N TYR A 125 3.92 8.24 12.74
CA TYR A 125 3.88 6.81 13.05
C TYR A 125 2.45 6.26 12.89
N LEU A 126 2.37 4.95 12.71
CA LEU A 126 1.15 4.18 12.78
C LEU A 126 1.20 3.30 14.03
N LEU A 127 0.05 2.98 14.57
CA LEU A 127 -0.06 2.01 15.65
C LEU A 127 -0.46 0.65 15.08
N VAL A 128 0.12 -0.40 15.59
CA VAL A 128 -0.42 -1.75 15.41
C VAL A 128 -1.81 -1.75 16.06
N SER A 129 -2.85 -1.83 15.24
CA SER A 129 -4.24 -1.83 15.72
C SER A 129 -4.74 -3.24 15.99
N GLN A 130 -4.39 -4.19 15.13
CA GLN A 130 -4.73 -5.60 15.25
C GLN A 130 -3.62 -6.46 14.67
N VAL A 131 -3.40 -7.63 15.27
CA VAL A 131 -2.47 -8.64 14.78
C VAL A 131 -2.94 -10.04 15.14
N GLU A 132 -2.92 -10.95 14.17
CA GLU A 132 -3.04 -12.38 14.37
C GLU A 132 -1.93 -13.02 13.53
N GLY A 133 -0.99 -13.68 14.20
CA GLY A 133 0.20 -14.21 13.55
C GLY A 133 -0.13 -15.15 12.39
N ASN A 134 0.56 -14.99 11.28
CA ASN A 134 0.35 -15.73 10.02
C ASN A 134 -1.02 -15.49 9.34
N GLU A 135 -1.86 -14.61 9.84
CA GLU A 135 -3.16 -14.33 9.24
C GLU A 135 -3.31 -12.88 8.80
N TYR A 136 -3.18 -11.95 9.76
CA TYR A 136 -3.29 -10.53 9.46
C TYR A 136 -2.48 -9.63 10.38
N TYR A 137 -2.15 -8.46 9.85
CA TYR A 137 -1.45 -7.38 10.53
C TYR A 137 -2.04 -6.05 10.10
N SER A 138 -2.44 -5.21 11.05
CA SER A 138 -3.05 -3.92 10.75
C SER A 138 -2.32 -2.77 11.43
N LEU A 139 -2.04 -1.74 10.64
CA LEU A 139 -1.39 -0.50 11.03
C LEU A 139 -2.36 0.68 10.88
N SER A 140 -3.08 1.02 11.95
CA SER A 140 -4.06 2.12 11.94
C SER A 140 -5.07 2.01 10.78
N GLY A 141 -5.52 0.79 10.47
CA GLY A 141 -6.43 0.48 9.37
C GLY A 141 -5.78 0.07 8.06
N TRP A 142 -4.47 0.21 7.91
CA TRP A 142 -3.73 -0.35 6.78
C TRP A 142 -3.48 -1.83 7.04
N MET A 143 -4.25 -2.68 6.41
CA MET A 143 -4.32 -4.11 6.74
C MET A 143 -3.60 -4.97 5.71
N PHE A 144 -2.80 -5.89 6.23
CA PHE A 144 -2.11 -6.95 5.52
C PHE A 144 -2.77 -8.27 5.88
N CYS A 145 -3.31 -8.99 4.92
CA CYS A 145 -3.98 -10.26 5.13
C CYS A 145 -3.26 -11.35 4.34
N LEU A 146 -2.91 -12.45 5.00
CA LEU A 146 -2.30 -13.63 4.40
C LEU A 146 -3.34 -14.75 4.29
N ARG A 147 -3.37 -15.40 3.15
CA ARG A 147 -4.22 -16.56 2.89
C ARG A 147 -3.40 -17.65 2.19
N PRO A 148 -3.63 -18.92 2.53
CA PRO A 148 -3.03 -20.00 1.78
C PRO A 148 -3.57 -19.95 0.32
N ALA A 149 -2.67 -20.23 -0.61
CA ALA A 149 -2.99 -20.37 -2.02
C ALA A 149 -2.46 -21.71 -2.55
N ASP A 150 -2.67 -21.98 -3.83
CA ASP A 150 -2.32 -23.27 -4.41
C ASP A 150 -0.83 -23.62 -4.27
N SER A 151 -0.52 -24.91 -4.17
CA SER A 151 0.83 -25.44 -4.17
C SER A 151 1.76 -24.90 -3.05
N GLY A 152 1.20 -24.57 -1.87
CA GLY A 152 1.98 -24.08 -0.73
C GLY A 152 2.43 -22.62 -0.88
N SER A 153 1.86 -21.89 -1.82
CA SER A 153 2.07 -20.45 -1.97
C SER A 153 1.16 -19.65 -1.03
N THR A 154 1.47 -18.37 -0.89
CA THR A 154 0.73 -17.42 -0.05
C THR A 154 0.10 -16.33 -0.91
N ARG A 155 -1.16 -16.03 -0.65
CA ARG A 155 -1.83 -14.86 -1.16
C ARG A 155 -1.72 -13.72 -0.15
N LEU A 156 -1.02 -12.65 -0.52
CA LEU A 156 -0.95 -11.42 0.26
C LEU A 156 -1.96 -10.43 -0.31
N VAL A 157 -2.92 -10.04 0.52
CA VAL A 157 -3.91 -8.99 0.21
C VAL A 157 -3.67 -7.82 1.15
N ILE A 158 -3.53 -6.63 0.58
CA ILE A 158 -3.40 -5.39 1.35
C ILE A 158 -4.61 -4.52 1.10
N ARG A 159 -5.22 -4.03 2.19
CA ARG A 159 -6.32 -3.07 2.15
C ARG A 159 -5.93 -1.79 2.87
N TYR A 160 -6.08 -0.66 2.17
CA TYR A 160 -5.79 0.66 2.71
C TYR A 160 -7.04 1.55 2.67
N PRO A 161 -7.51 2.01 3.83
CA PRO A 161 -8.62 2.94 3.91
C PRO A 161 -8.14 4.35 3.58
N SER A 162 -8.42 4.79 2.38
CA SER A 162 -8.15 6.17 1.96
C SER A 162 -9.27 7.09 2.42
N MET A 163 -8.94 8.16 3.13
CA MET A 163 -9.94 9.12 3.56
C MET A 163 -10.47 9.93 2.37
N LYS A 164 -11.80 10.08 2.27
CA LYS A 164 -12.37 11.14 1.42
C LYS A 164 -11.92 12.49 1.96
N VAL A 165 -11.15 13.17 1.15
CA VAL A 165 -10.60 14.47 1.53
C VAL A 165 -11.70 15.52 1.41
N LYS A 166 -12.33 15.86 2.53
CA LYS A 166 -13.19 17.06 2.63
C LYS A 166 -12.26 18.28 2.72
N GLN A 167 -11.64 18.64 1.60
CA GLN A 167 -10.60 19.67 1.60
C GLN A 167 -10.78 20.62 0.42
N SER A 168 -9.98 21.67 0.39
CA SER A 168 -9.97 22.62 -0.73
C SER A 168 -9.63 21.89 -2.05
N THR A 169 -10.01 22.49 -3.17
CA THR A 169 -9.71 21.97 -4.50
C THR A 169 -8.22 21.67 -4.68
N LEU A 170 -7.34 22.51 -4.14
CA LEU A 170 -5.88 22.34 -4.21
C LEU A 170 -5.43 21.06 -3.48
N MET A 171 -5.96 20.80 -2.29
CA MET A 171 -5.64 19.60 -1.53
C MET A 171 -6.18 18.32 -2.21
N SER A 172 -7.33 18.41 -2.87
CA SER A 172 -7.86 17.30 -3.67
C SER A 172 -6.96 16.99 -4.87
N ILE A 173 -6.47 18.00 -5.58
CA ILE A 173 -5.50 17.84 -6.68
C ILE A 173 -4.21 17.20 -6.16
N TYR A 174 -3.66 17.71 -5.05
CA TYR A 174 -2.47 17.13 -4.42
C TYR A 174 -2.69 15.66 -4.03
N TYR A 175 -3.81 15.36 -3.37
CA TYR A 175 -4.11 14.03 -2.88
C TYR A 175 -4.29 13.04 -4.03
N TYR A 176 -5.22 13.30 -4.94
CA TYR A 176 -5.55 12.37 -6.02
C TYR A 176 -4.55 12.38 -7.19
N GLY A 177 -3.84 13.49 -7.40
CA GLY A 177 -2.89 13.64 -8.49
C GLY A 177 -1.46 13.24 -8.13
N LEU A 178 -1.10 13.26 -6.85
CA LEU A 178 0.27 12.97 -6.41
C LEU A 178 0.31 11.93 -5.31
N PHE A 179 -0.34 12.16 -4.17
CA PHE A 179 -0.20 11.31 -2.98
C PHE A 179 -0.73 9.89 -3.23
N GLU A 180 -1.94 9.75 -3.76
CA GLU A 180 -2.56 8.44 -3.98
C GLU A 180 -1.79 7.58 -5.01
N PRO A 181 -1.35 8.10 -6.17
CA PRO A 181 -0.49 7.35 -7.09
C PRO A 181 0.89 6.99 -6.49
N LEU A 182 1.49 7.91 -5.74
CA LEU A 182 2.77 7.66 -5.07
C LEU A 182 2.63 6.56 -4.01
N HIS A 183 1.57 6.62 -3.21
CA HIS A 183 1.26 5.56 -2.24
C HIS A 183 1.09 4.19 -2.92
N PHE A 184 0.42 4.14 -4.07
CA PHE A 184 0.33 2.91 -4.86
C PHE A 184 1.72 2.38 -5.27
N ILE A 185 2.57 3.23 -5.82
CA ILE A 185 3.94 2.84 -6.23
C ILE A 185 4.72 2.27 -5.05
N MET A 186 4.64 2.93 -3.89
CA MET A 186 5.34 2.51 -2.68
C MET A 186 4.80 1.18 -2.13
N GLU A 187 3.48 1.03 -2.08
CA GLU A 187 2.85 -0.20 -1.59
C GLU A 187 3.08 -1.38 -2.54
N ALA A 188 2.96 -1.17 -3.85
CA ALA A 188 3.30 -2.20 -4.84
C ALA A 188 4.78 -2.61 -4.74
N GLY A 189 5.68 -1.64 -4.57
CA GLY A 189 7.10 -1.89 -4.31
C GLY A 189 7.33 -2.71 -3.04
N MET A 190 6.62 -2.41 -1.96
CA MET A 190 6.65 -3.17 -0.71
C MET A 190 6.18 -4.62 -0.92
N MET A 191 5.03 -4.81 -1.57
CA MET A 191 4.50 -6.15 -1.86
C MET A 191 5.50 -6.99 -2.66
N MET A 192 6.09 -6.39 -3.71
CA MET A 192 7.10 -7.05 -4.53
C MET A 192 8.41 -7.30 -3.76
N GLY A 193 8.80 -6.40 -2.87
CA GLY A 193 9.96 -6.57 -2.01
C GLY A 193 9.80 -7.70 -0.98
N ILE A 194 8.61 -7.83 -0.38
CA ILE A 194 8.25 -8.96 0.48
C ILE A 194 8.30 -10.27 -0.33
N LYS A 195 7.68 -10.29 -1.52
CA LYS A 195 7.69 -11.44 -2.42
C LYS A 195 9.12 -11.90 -2.71
N GLN A 196 9.98 -11.00 -3.16
CA GLN A 196 11.37 -11.34 -3.50
C GLN A 196 12.17 -11.92 -2.33
N ARG A 197 11.93 -11.42 -1.11
CA ARG A 197 12.63 -11.87 0.09
C ARG A 197 12.14 -13.24 0.56
N ALA A 198 10.81 -13.42 0.60
CA ALA A 198 10.20 -14.68 1.01
C ALA A 198 10.54 -15.83 0.04
N GLU A 199 10.50 -15.58 -1.27
CA GLU A 199 10.80 -16.58 -2.28
C GLU A 199 12.28 -16.96 -2.34
N LYS A 200 13.21 -16.10 -1.92
CA LYS A 200 14.63 -16.44 -1.79
C LYS A 200 14.89 -17.49 -0.72
N ILE A 201 14.14 -17.51 0.37
CA ILE A 201 14.29 -18.49 1.46
C ILE A 201 13.98 -19.90 0.97
N VAL A 202 13.05 -20.05 0.04
CA VAL A 202 12.61 -21.35 -0.50
C VAL A 202 13.62 -21.92 -1.49
N ASN A 203 14.44 -21.08 -2.12
CA ASN A 203 15.40 -21.46 -3.17
C ASN A 203 16.82 -21.73 -2.66
N HIS A 204 17.02 -21.71 -1.35
CA HIS A 204 18.27 -22.05 -0.66
C HIS A 204 18.08 -23.18 0.34
#